data_d52d460a7b24231a3c5bc04c5d7ab1f6
#
_entry.id   d52d460a7b24231a3c5bc04c5d7ab1f6
#
_cell.length_a   1.000
_cell.length_b   1.000
_cell.length_c   1.000
_cell.angle_alpha   90.00
_cell.angle_beta   90.00
_cell.angle_gamma   90.00
#
_symmetry.space_group_name_H-M   'P 1'
#
loop_
_entity.id
_entity.type
_entity.pdbx_description
1 polymer ?
#
loop_
_entity_poly.entity_id
_entity_poly.type
_entity_poly.pdbx_seq_one_letter_code
_entity_poly.pdbx_strand_id
1 'polypeptide(L)'
;DAGRKLTITDERSEYRFAADHEAWSIPWRTEFYEGLWTKAPLSLKDTMCSPVTIEMTDGSYALVHEAALTDYPAQNLYMQDGALRIYLTPWLDTNAQPRPDKAYITTPFPTPWRMVILARDLKQLVASRIMLNLNDPCKIDDTSWIHPMKFIGIWWGMHMKSMTWEQGPIHGATTANMERYLRFAKEHGIEAVLAEGWNKGWEDWRSFSFTEPYSDWDMNYLSRLAQTLGVQIIGHNETGGNAADYETVLDEAYAYHLEHGIHAIKTGYVSPIIRTLDGLQLNKGQSGVRHYRKVIETAAKYHICIDNHEPVMPTGLQRTWPNLMTQEGVRGQEWNAWSK
;
A
#
# COMPACT_ATOMS: atom_id res chain seq x y z
N ASP A 1 0.96 17.98 -29.43
CA ASP A 1 2.09 18.89 -29.20
C ASP A 1 2.78 18.48 -27.89
N ALA A 2 4.09 18.29 -27.94
CA ALA A 2 4.89 17.98 -26.75
C ALA A 2 4.95 19.21 -25.79
N GLY A 3 5.03 18.93 -24.48
CA GLY A 3 5.16 19.97 -23.46
C GLY A 3 3.86 20.69 -23.08
N ARG A 4 2.71 20.32 -23.65
CA ARG A 4 1.43 20.93 -23.30
C ARG A 4 0.94 20.41 -21.94
N LYS A 5 0.68 21.33 -20.99
CA LYS A 5 0.04 21.02 -19.71
C LYS A 5 -1.47 20.91 -19.88
N LEU A 6 -2.05 19.85 -19.38
CA LEU A 6 -3.48 19.56 -19.45
C LEU A 6 -4.00 19.15 -18.07
N THR A 7 -5.25 19.54 -17.80
CA THR A 7 -6.00 19.04 -16.66
C THR A 7 -7.03 18.03 -17.15
N ILE A 8 -7.00 16.82 -16.61
CA ILE A 8 -7.99 15.79 -16.86
C ILE A 8 -9.10 15.94 -15.84
N THR A 9 -10.33 16.08 -16.31
CA THR A 9 -11.52 16.24 -15.45
C THR A 9 -12.43 15.02 -15.48
N ASP A 10 -12.29 14.16 -16.49
CA ASP A 10 -13.10 12.96 -16.64
C ASP A 10 -12.44 11.93 -17.54
N GLU A 11 -12.84 10.67 -17.39
CA GLU A 11 -12.50 9.56 -18.29
C GLU A 11 -13.78 8.83 -18.68
N ARG A 12 -14.03 8.71 -19.99
CA ARG A 12 -15.27 8.16 -20.52
C ARG A 12 -15.16 6.70 -21.00
N SER A 13 -14.15 5.99 -20.53
CA SER A 13 -14.03 4.56 -20.79
C SER A 13 -15.17 3.81 -20.09
N GLU A 14 -15.74 2.82 -20.80
CA GLU A 14 -16.82 2.01 -20.29
C GLU A 14 -16.68 0.54 -20.70
N TYR A 15 -17.26 -0.36 -19.91
CA TYR A 15 -17.33 -1.78 -20.19
C TYR A 15 -18.80 -2.20 -20.22
N ARG A 16 -19.21 -2.87 -21.32
CA ARG A 16 -20.58 -3.38 -21.48
C ARG A 16 -20.60 -4.89 -21.46
N PHE A 17 -21.48 -5.42 -20.64
CA PHE A 17 -21.73 -6.85 -20.55
C PHE A 17 -23.10 -7.17 -21.14
N ALA A 18 -23.25 -8.40 -21.70
CA ALA A 18 -24.49 -8.83 -22.35
C ALA A 18 -25.64 -9.06 -21.35
N ALA A 19 -25.35 -9.22 -20.08
CA ALA A 19 -26.31 -9.46 -19.01
C ALA A 19 -25.87 -8.76 -17.71
N ASP A 20 -26.80 -8.69 -16.75
CA ASP A 20 -26.50 -8.25 -15.38
C ASP A 20 -25.88 -9.41 -14.60
N HIS A 21 -24.57 -9.43 -14.56
CA HIS A 21 -23.78 -10.48 -13.93
C HIS A 21 -23.55 -10.21 -12.45
N GLU A 22 -23.32 -11.27 -11.68
CA GLU A 22 -22.86 -11.19 -10.29
C GLU A 22 -21.43 -10.66 -10.22
N ALA A 23 -21.15 -9.74 -9.32
CA ALA A 23 -19.83 -9.16 -9.16
C ALA A 23 -19.35 -9.13 -7.70
N TRP A 24 -18.08 -9.47 -7.52
CA TRP A 24 -17.36 -9.30 -6.26
C TRP A 24 -16.64 -7.97 -6.27
N SER A 25 -16.91 -7.13 -5.28
CA SER A 25 -16.28 -5.81 -5.15
C SER A 25 -16.35 -5.31 -3.72
N ILE A 26 -15.53 -4.28 -3.42
CA ILE A 26 -15.70 -3.43 -2.24
C ILE A 26 -16.25 -2.07 -2.67
N PRO A 27 -17.12 -1.43 -1.87
CA PRO A 27 -17.60 -0.08 -2.15
C PRO A 27 -16.42 0.91 -2.20
N TRP A 28 -16.50 1.89 -3.13
CA TRP A 28 -15.57 3.02 -3.09
C TRP A 28 -15.82 3.84 -1.83
N ARG A 29 -14.72 4.14 -1.14
CA ARG A 29 -14.68 5.01 0.03
C ARG A 29 -13.50 5.95 -0.08
N THR A 30 -13.51 7.01 0.67
CA THR A 30 -12.34 7.89 0.83
C THR A 30 -11.23 7.22 1.64
N GLU A 31 -11.57 6.17 2.40
CA GLU A 31 -10.69 5.39 3.25
C GLU A 31 -9.92 4.31 2.47
N PHE A 32 -9.27 3.42 3.22
CA PHE A 32 -8.47 2.31 2.72
C PHE A 32 -9.30 1.23 2.00
N TYR A 33 -8.63 0.28 1.36
CA TYR A 33 -9.27 -0.87 0.72
C TYR A 33 -9.67 -2.01 1.67
N GLU A 34 -9.69 -1.77 2.97
CA GLU A 34 -10.00 -2.76 4.01
C GLU A 34 -11.51 -2.97 4.22
N GLY A 35 -12.27 -2.83 3.17
CA GLY A 35 -13.72 -3.09 3.14
C GLY A 35 -14.06 -4.57 3.03
N LEU A 36 -15.31 -4.90 3.38
CA LEU A 36 -15.85 -6.23 3.13
C LEU A 36 -16.15 -6.41 1.64
N TRP A 37 -15.60 -7.46 1.06
CA TRP A 37 -15.96 -7.88 -0.30
C TRP A 37 -17.36 -8.49 -0.30
N THR A 38 -18.21 -7.98 -1.17
CA THR A 38 -19.60 -8.45 -1.29
C THR A 38 -19.90 -8.90 -2.71
N LYS A 39 -20.69 -9.97 -2.83
CA LYS A 39 -21.24 -10.46 -4.10
C LYS A 39 -22.66 -9.92 -4.29
N ALA A 40 -22.95 -9.32 -5.41
CA ALA A 40 -24.28 -8.90 -5.85
C ALA A 40 -24.30 -8.62 -7.36
N PRO A 41 -25.48 -8.58 -8.01
CA PRO A 41 -25.60 -8.10 -9.38
C PRO A 41 -24.97 -6.73 -9.60
N LEU A 42 -24.33 -6.53 -10.74
CA LEU A 42 -23.68 -5.25 -11.07
C LEU A 42 -24.63 -4.07 -10.98
N SER A 43 -25.88 -4.23 -11.40
CA SER A 43 -26.94 -3.20 -11.35
C SER A 43 -27.28 -2.71 -9.94
N LEU A 44 -26.99 -3.52 -8.91
CA LEU A 44 -27.26 -3.20 -7.51
C LEU A 44 -26.03 -2.62 -6.79
N LYS A 45 -24.90 -2.46 -7.49
CA LYS A 45 -23.68 -1.93 -6.90
C LYS A 45 -23.61 -0.42 -7.04
N ASP A 46 -23.25 0.24 -5.93
CA ASP A 46 -22.78 1.62 -5.95
C ASP A 46 -21.36 1.72 -6.58
N THR A 47 -20.75 2.90 -6.50
CA THR A 47 -19.36 3.07 -6.93
C THR A 47 -18.45 2.10 -6.18
N MET A 48 -17.65 1.35 -6.93
CA MET A 48 -16.79 0.27 -6.45
C MET A 48 -15.33 0.64 -6.63
N CYS A 49 -14.47 0.16 -5.73
CA CYS A 49 -13.04 0.14 -6.00
C CYS A 49 -12.71 -0.91 -7.05
N SER A 50 -11.75 -0.60 -7.91
CA SER A 50 -11.10 -1.59 -8.80
C SER A 50 -10.05 -2.39 -7.97
N PRO A 51 -9.87 -3.72 -8.19
CA PRO A 51 -10.50 -4.55 -9.20
C PRO A 51 -11.95 -4.96 -8.89
N VAL A 52 -12.70 -5.26 -9.94
CA VAL A 52 -14.04 -5.88 -9.85
C VAL A 52 -13.99 -7.21 -10.55
N THR A 53 -14.32 -8.29 -9.84
CA THR A 53 -14.41 -9.65 -10.39
C THR A 53 -15.86 -9.97 -10.71
N ILE A 54 -16.13 -10.29 -11.96
CA ILE A 54 -17.46 -10.56 -12.51
C ILE A 54 -17.57 -12.05 -12.81
N GLU A 55 -18.60 -12.69 -12.26
CA GLU A 55 -18.95 -14.07 -12.54
C GLU A 55 -19.98 -14.09 -13.67
N MET A 56 -19.56 -14.60 -14.83
CA MET A 56 -20.37 -14.62 -16.03
C MET A 56 -21.41 -15.77 -15.95
N THR A 57 -22.53 -15.60 -16.63
CA THR A 57 -23.63 -16.61 -16.62
C THR A 57 -23.23 -17.97 -17.21
N ASP A 58 -22.19 -18.05 -18.01
CA ASP A 58 -21.63 -19.28 -18.54
C ASP A 58 -20.58 -19.95 -17.63
N GLY A 59 -20.37 -19.39 -16.41
CA GLY A 59 -19.40 -19.89 -15.45
C GLY A 59 -17.96 -19.40 -15.65
N SER A 60 -17.70 -18.60 -16.69
CA SER A 60 -16.43 -17.90 -16.85
C SER A 60 -16.33 -16.66 -15.98
N TYR A 61 -15.16 -16.03 -15.91
CA TYR A 61 -14.90 -14.85 -15.09
C TYR A 61 -14.28 -13.73 -15.90
N ALA A 62 -14.65 -12.51 -15.55
CA ALA A 62 -13.98 -11.30 -16.02
C ALA A 62 -13.46 -10.50 -14.82
N LEU A 63 -12.21 -10.04 -14.87
CA LEU A 63 -11.64 -9.09 -13.91
C LEU A 63 -11.44 -7.75 -14.61
N VAL A 64 -12.14 -6.73 -14.16
CA VAL A 64 -11.96 -5.35 -14.63
C VAL A 64 -11.02 -4.62 -13.68
N HIS A 65 -9.88 -4.18 -14.21
CA HIS A 65 -8.86 -3.51 -13.41
C HIS A 65 -8.00 -2.60 -14.30
N GLU A 66 -6.94 -2.05 -13.70
CA GLU A 66 -5.92 -1.25 -14.36
C GLU A 66 -4.53 -1.84 -14.11
N ALA A 67 -3.57 -1.47 -14.95
CA ALA A 67 -2.17 -1.84 -14.78
C ALA A 67 -1.25 -0.64 -15.05
N ALA A 68 -0.03 -0.68 -14.51
CA ALA A 68 0.99 0.36 -14.64
C ALA A 68 0.51 1.75 -14.19
N LEU A 69 -0.13 1.81 -13.01
CA LEU A 69 -0.54 3.05 -12.38
C LEU A 69 0.68 3.72 -11.72
N THR A 70 1.25 4.73 -12.38
CA THR A 70 2.52 5.36 -11.96
C THR A 70 2.42 6.86 -11.69
N ASP A 71 1.54 7.58 -12.39
CA ASP A 71 1.36 9.03 -12.26
C ASP A 71 -0.04 9.44 -12.72
N TYR A 72 -1.05 8.74 -12.25
CA TYR A 72 -2.45 8.98 -12.59
C TYR A 72 -3.33 8.58 -11.41
N PRO A 73 -4.55 9.11 -11.25
CA PRO A 73 -5.44 8.66 -10.18
C PRO A 73 -5.96 7.24 -10.45
N ALA A 74 -6.14 6.48 -9.38
CA ALA A 74 -6.74 5.15 -9.48
C ALA A 74 -8.15 5.21 -10.04
N GLN A 75 -8.49 4.23 -10.88
CA GLN A 75 -9.85 4.04 -11.36
C GLN A 75 -10.74 3.43 -10.27
N ASN A 76 -11.97 3.89 -10.24
CA ASN A 76 -13.09 3.25 -9.55
C ASN A 76 -14.18 3.01 -10.59
N LEU A 77 -15.17 2.19 -10.29
CA LEU A 77 -16.15 1.73 -11.27
C LEU A 77 -17.57 1.94 -10.73
N TYR A 78 -18.48 2.36 -11.59
CA TYR A 78 -19.91 2.49 -11.24
C TYR A 78 -20.81 2.11 -12.42
N MET A 79 -22.01 1.64 -12.13
CA MET A 79 -22.97 1.29 -13.16
C MET A 79 -23.82 2.50 -13.55
N GLN A 80 -23.89 2.77 -14.85
CA GLN A 80 -24.80 3.76 -15.43
C GLN A 80 -25.20 3.37 -16.85
N ASP A 81 -26.48 3.45 -17.16
CA ASP A 81 -27.05 3.18 -18.50
C ASP A 81 -26.63 1.80 -19.07
N GLY A 82 -26.59 0.78 -18.22
CA GLY A 82 -26.18 -0.58 -18.58
C GLY A 82 -24.69 -0.75 -18.92
N ALA A 83 -23.86 0.22 -18.53
CA ALA A 83 -22.42 0.16 -18.68
C ALA A 83 -21.71 0.34 -17.33
N LEU A 84 -20.64 -0.39 -17.13
CA LEU A 84 -19.69 -0.18 -16.04
C LEU A 84 -18.70 0.92 -16.47
N ARG A 85 -18.80 2.08 -15.86
CA ARG A 85 -18.03 3.29 -16.19
C ARG A 85 -16.94 3.57 -15.18
N ILE A 86 -15.92 4.31 -15.61
CA ILE A 86 -14.79 4.71 -14.77
C ILE A 86 -15.13 6.02 -14.03
N TYR A 87 -14.84 6.03 -12.73
CA TYR A 87 -14.75 7.21 -11.90
C TYR A 87 -13.32 7.37 -11.41
N LEU A 88 -12.64 8.41 -11.85
CA LEU A 88 -11.27 8.70 -11.41
C LEU A 88 -11.29 9.36 -10.02
N THR A 89 -10.38 8.93 -9.16
CA THR A 89 -10.19 9.56 -7.83
C THR A 89 -9.84 11.05 -7.99
N PRO A 90 -10.60 11.96 -7.38
CA PRO A 90 -10.40 13.40 -7.58
C PRO A 90 -9.21 13.94 -6.79
N TRP A 91 -8.69 15.08 -7.21
CA TRP A 91 -7.93 15.97 -6.35
C TRP A 91 -8.83 16.59 -5.30
N LEU A 92 -8.25 16.93 -4.14
CA LEU A 92 -8.95 17.63 -3.08
C LEU A 92 -8.55 19.11 -3.05
N ASP A 93 -9.44 19.95 -2.54
CA ASP A 93 -9.13 21.34 -2.21
C ASP A 93 -8.51 21.47 -0.81
N THR A 94 -8.24 22.68 -0.37
CA THR A 94 -7.65 22.97 0.95
C THR A 94 -8.54 22.58 2.14
N ASN A 95 -9.83 22.33 1.90
CA ASN A 95 -10.81 21.87 2.88
C ASN A 95 -11.08 20.36 2.74
N ALA A 96 -10.23 19.65 2.00
CA ALA A 96 -10.37 18.23 1.70
C ALA A 96 -11.67 17.86 0.94
N GLN A 97 -12.22 18.80 0.16
CA GLN A 97 -13.39 18.54 -0.68
C GLN A 97 -12.97 18.14 -2.09
N PRO A 98 -13.67 17.19 -2.74
CA PRO A 98 -13.37 16.78 -4.10
C PRO A 98 -13.46 17.92 -5.12
N ARG A 99 -12.41 18.08 -5.92
CA ARG A 99 -12.35 18.99 -7.07
C ARG A 99 -12.83 18.30 -8.35
N PRO A 100 -13.21 19.05 -9.39
CA PRO A 100 -13.43 18.51 -10.73
C PRO A 100 -12.18 17.85 -11.30
N ASP A 101 -11.00 18.38 -10.96
CA ASP A 101 -9.72 17.93 -11.49
C ASP A 101 -9.39 16.49 -10.99
N LYS A 102 -8.96 15.64 -11.93
CA LYS A 102 -8.58 14.25 -11.67
C LYS A 102 -7.08 14.02 -11.85
N ALA A 103 -6.48 14.59 -12.89
CA ALA A 103 -5.05 14.52 -13.10
C ALA A 103 -4.50 15.77 -13.77
N TYR A 104 -3.24 16.07 -13.46
CA TYR A 104 -2.44 17.08 -14.15
C TYR A 104 -1.34 16.34 -14.94
N ILE A 105 -1.31 16.52 -16.23
CA ILE A 105 -0.39 15.84 -17.13
C ILE A 105 0.36 16.81 -18.04
N THR A 106 1.52 16.38 -18.53
CA THR A 106 2.26 17.10 -19.57
C THR A 106 2.47 16.16 -20.76
N THR A 107 2.04 16.58 -21.92
CA THR A 107 2.11 15.73 -23.14
C THR A 107 3.55 15.59 -23.69
N PRO A 108 3.92 14.43 -24.27
CA PRO A 108 3.17 13.18 -24.30
C PRO A 108 3.10 12.53 -22.92
N PHE A 109 1.99 11.89 -22.58
CA PHE A 109 1.75 11.28 -21.28
C PHE A 109 1.08 9.91 -21.46
N PRO A 110 1.68 8.83 -20.93
CA PRO A 110 1.04 7.51 -20.92
C PRO A 110 0.04 7.44 -19.76
N THR A 111 -1.20 7.09 -20.08
CA THR A 111 -2.20 6.73 -19.05
C THR A 111 -2.01 5.27 -18.62
N PRO A 112 -2.50 4.86 -17.43
CA PRO A 112 -2.56 3.45 -17.05
C PRO A 112 -3.33 2.61 -18.09
N TRP A 113 -2.99 1.33 -18.17
CA TRP A 113 -3.76 0.39 -18.96
C TRP A 113 -5.13 0.15 -18.32
N ARG A 114 -6.19 0.25 -19.12
CA ARG A 114 -7.52 -0.24 -18.75
C ARG A 114 -7.63 -1.67 -19.24
N MET A 115 -7.77 -2.63 -18.34
CA MET A 115 -7.68 -4.04 -18.70
C MET A 115 -8.91 -4.83 -18.26
N VAL A 116 -9.23 -5.85 -19.04
CA VAL A 116 -10.17 -6.92 -18.68
C VAL A 116 -9.44 -8.25 -18.84
N ILE A 117 -9.36 -9.03 -17.77
CA ILE A 117 -8.85 -10.39 -17.84
C ILE A 117 -10.05 -11.33 -17.94
N LEU A 118 -10.13 -12.10 -19.03
CA LEU A 118 -11.12 -13.14 -19.22
C LEU A 118 -10.51 -14.49 -18.85
N ALA A 119 -11.19 -15.27 -18.02
CA ALA A 119 -10.75 -16.58 -17.56
C ALA A 119 -11.91 -17.58 -17.56
N ARG A 120 -11.63 -18.85 -17.90
CA ARG A 120 -12.64 -19.91 -17.86
C ARG A 120 -12.99 -20.33 -16.44
N ASP A 121 -12.07 -20.12 -15.51
CA ASP A 121 -12.22 -20.46 -14.10
C ASP A 121 -11.34 -19.57 -13.21
N LEU A 122 -11.55 -19.64 -11.90
CA LEU A 122 -10.80 -18.84 -10.91
C LEU A 122 -9.29 -19.17 -10.89
N LYS A 123 -8.89 -20.40 -11.22
CA LYS A 123 -7.47 -20.78 -11.25
C LYS A 123 -6.73 -20.01 -12.35
N GLN A 124 -7.34 -19.92 -13.55
CA GLN A 124 -6.79 -19.12 -14.64
C GLN A 124 -6.76 -17.65 -14.30
N LEU A 125 -7.80 -17.14 -13.64
CA LEU A 125 -7.85 -15.74 -13.24
C LEU A 125 -6.71 -15.40 -12.27
N VAL A 126 -6.55 -16.17 -11.20
CA VAL A 126 -5.51 -15.97 -10.19
C VAL A 126 -4.10 -16.20 -10.75
N ALA A 127 -3.94 -17.16 -11.66
CA ALA A 127 -2.65 -17.45 -12.30
C ALA A 127 -2.28 -16.46 -13.43
N SER A 128 -3.17 -15.53 -13.79
CA SER A 128 -2.93 -14.58 -14.88
C SER A 128 -1.77 -13.63 -14.55
N ARG A 129 -0.86 -13.48 -15.50
CA ARG A 129 0.26 -12.54 -15.43
C ARG A 129 0.06 -11.30 -16.32
N ILE A 130 -1.16 -11.10 -16.85
CA ILE A 130 -1.45 -9.99 -17.76
C ILE A 130 -1.13 -8.65 -17.09
N MET A 131 -1.59 -8.43 -15.88
CA MET A 131 -1.32 -7.21 -15.13
C MET A 131 0.18 -6.93 -14.98
N LEU A 132 0.97 -7.94 -14.65
CA LEU A 132 2.43 -7.81 -14.56
C LEU A 132 3.05 -7.47 -15.93
N ASN A 133 2.61 -8.17 -16.97
CA ASN A 133 3.17 -8.01 -18.32
C ASN A 133 2.88 -6.64 -18.96
N LEU A 134 1.91 -5.91 -18.45
CA LEU A 134 1.57 -4.54 -18.88
C LEU A 134 2.44 -3.47 -18.20
N ASN A 135 3.31 -3.85 -17.26
CA ASN A 135 4.27 -2.96 -16.62
C ASN A 135 5.64 -3.03 -17.32
N ASP A 136 6.44 -1.98 -17.13
CA ASP A 136 7.82 -1.93 -17.63
C ASP A 136 8.63 -3.13 -17.09
N PRO A 137 9.69 -3.55 -17.79
CA PRO A 137 10.67 -4.49 -17.27
C PRO A 137 11.29 -4.01 -15.95
N CYS A 138 11.89 -4.94 -15.20
CA CYS A 138 12.62 -4.63 -13.97
C CYS A 138 13.66 -3.53 -14.19
N LYS A 139 13.69 -2.54 -13.31
CA LYS A 139 14.64 -1.41 -13.31
C LYS A 139 15.75 -1.56 -12.26
N ILE A 140 15.81 -2.70 -11.58
CA ILE A 140 16.87 -3.04 -10.63
C ILE A 140 17.79 -4.04 -11.32
N ASP A 141 19.06 -3.65 -11.47
CA ASP A 141 20.05 -4.47 -12.19
C ASP A 141 20.40 -5.75 -11.42
N ASP A 142 20.63 -5.64 -10.11
CA ASP A 142 20.85 -6.78 -9.22
C ASP A 142 19.70 -6.94 -8.24
N THR A 143 18.96 -8.02 -8.39
CA THR A 143 17.83 -8.38 -7.53
C THR A 143 18.17 -9.43 -6.47
N SER A 144 19.46 -9.81 -6.34
CA SER A 144 19.90 -10.89 -5.44
C SER A 144 19.66 -10.60 -3.95
N TRP A 145 19.50 -9.33 -3.59
CA TRP A 145 19.21 -8.88 -2.22
C TRP A 145 17.71 -8.94 -1.87
N ILE A 146 16.82 -9.17 -2.85
CA ILE A 146 15.37 -9.20 -2.64
C ILE A 146 14.95 -10.62 -2.25
N HIS A 147 14.50 -10.80 -1.02
CA HIS A 147 14.07 -12.10 -0.50
C HIS A 147 12.71 -11.98 0.22
N PRO A 148 11.72 -12.81 -0.14
CA PRO A 148 10.51 -12.94 0.67
C PRO A 148 10.85 -13.61 2.00
N MET A 149 10.19 -13.19 3.08
CA MET A 149 10.46 -13.73 4.41
C MET A 149 9.18 -13.87 5.22
N LYS A 150 9.16 -14.84 6.15
CA LYS A 150 8.14 -14.93 7.19
C LYS A 150 8.57 -14.09 8.38
N PHE A 151 7.64 -13.31 8.92
CA PHE A 151 7.93 -12.50 10.09
C PHE A 151 6.79 -12.52 11.12
N ILE A 152 7.13 -12.14 12.34
CA ILE A 152 6.20 -11.84 13.42
C ILE A 152 6.35 -10.38 13.84
N GLY A 153 5.31 -9.81 14.45
CA GLY A 153 5.30 -8.38 14.81
C GLY A 153 4.89 -8.11 16.25
N ILE A 154 5.46 -7.03 16.80
CA ILE A 154 5.02 -6.41 18.03
C ILE A 154 4.03 -5.31 17.65
N TRP A 155 2.74 -5.61 17.64
CA TRP A 155 1.64 -4.66 17.37
C TRP A 155 0.31 -5.17 17.96
N TRP A 156 0.08 -6.49 18.00
CA TRP A 156 -1.21 -7.04 18.42
C TRP A 156 -1.59 -6.65 19.86
N GLY A 157 -0.60 -6.61 20.77
CA GLY A 157 -0.80 -6.17 22.15
C GLY A 157 -1.33 -4.75 22.27
N MET A 158 -0.99 -3.87 21.31
CA MET A 158 -1.48 -2.50 21.25
C MET A 158 -2.96 -2.47 20.90
N HIS A 159 -3.39 -3.22 19.87
CA HIS A 159 -4.80 -3.34 19.51
C HIS A 159 -5.63 -3.94 20.66
N MET A 160 -5.06 -4.90 21.38
CA MET A 160 -5.69 -5.50 22.57
C MET A 160 -5.59 -4.64 23.83
N LYS A 161 -4.96 -3.45 23.75
CA LYS A 161 -4.75 -2.52 24.88
C LYS A 161 -3.96 -3.10 26.05
N SER A 162 -3.22 -4.16 25.83
CA SER A 162 -2.27 -4.74 26.78
C SER A 162 -0.87 -4.12 26.67
N MET A 163 -0.62 -3.39 25.59
CA MET A 163 0.60 -2.63 25.28
C MET A 163 0.21 -1.28 24.68
N THR A 164 1.18 -0.34 24.63
CA THR A 164 1.05 0.94 23.93
C THR A 164 2.10 1.06 22.84
N TRP A 165 1.82 1.90 21.80
CA TRP A 165 2.82 2.29 20.82
C TRP A 165 3.76 3.35 21.37
N GLU A 166 3.24 4.34 22.12
CA GLU A 166 4.02 5.38 22.78
C GLU A 166 4.75 4.82 24.02
N GLN A 167 5.87 5.45 24.37
CA GLN A 167 6.66 5.09 25.54
C GLN A 167 5.87 5.29 26.84
N GLY A 168 5.89 4.28 27.73
CA GLY A 168 5.17 4.30 28.99
C GLY A 168 5.27 2.98 29.75
N PRO A 169 4.48 2.81 30.83
CA PRO A 169 4.57 1.62 31.71
C PRO A 169 4.30 0.28 31.01
N ILE A 170 3.55 0.29 29.92
CA ILE A 170 3.18 -0.91 29.15
C ILE A 170 3.63 -0.78 27.68
N HIS A 171 4.70 -0.03 27.41
CA HIS A 171 5.24 0.12 26.07
C HIS A 171 5.59 -1.23 25.43
N GLY A 172 5.09 -1.46 24.20
CA GLY A 172 5.28 -2.73 23.50
C GLY A 172 6.64 -2.86 22.85
N ALA A 173 7.11 -1.80 22.19
CA ALA A 173 8.37 -1.80 21.45
C ALA A 173 9.56 -1.44 22.34
N THR A 174 9.84 -2.28 23.34
CA THR A 174 11.04 -2.14 24.19
C THR A 174 12.15 -3.07 23.72
N THR A 175 13.40 -2.74 24.08
CA THR A 175 14.57 -3.61 23.84
C THR A 175 14.34 -5.02 24.37
N ALA A 176 13.79 -5.14 25.59
CA ALA A 176 13.53 -6.43 26.22
C ALA A 176 12.48 -7.27 25.48
N ASN A 177 11.38 -6.62 25.02
CA ASN A 177 10.38 -7.32 24.23
C ASN A 177 10.92 -7.73 22.87
N MET A 178 11.62 -6.84 22.18
CA MET A 178 12.19 -7.15 20.87
C MET A 178 13.22 -8.29 20.96
N GLU A 179 14.08 -8.30 21.96
CA GLU A 179 15.00 -9.41 22.20
C GLU A 179 14.24 -10.74 22.37
N ARG A 180 13.16 -10.75 23.16
CA ARG A 180 12.33 -11.94 23.34
C ARG A 180 11.73 -12.44 22.01
N TYR A 181 11.24 -11.52 21.17
CA TYR A 181 10.70 -11.86 19.85
C TYR A 181 11.78 -12.36 18.88
N LEU A 182 12.97 -11.75 18.88
CA LEU A 182 14.09 -12.23 18.06
C LEU A 182 14.53 -13.63 18.43
N ARG A 183 14.63 -13.95 19.74
CA ARG A 183 14.96 -15.29 20.22
C ARG A 183 13.88 -16.30 19.87
N PHE A 184 12.61 -15.95 20.03
CA PHE A 184 11.48 -16.78 19.63
C PHE A 184 11.50 -17.03 18.11
N ALA A 185 11.71 -16.01 17.31
CA ALA A 185 11.82 -16.15 15.84
C ALA A 185 12.93 -17.12 15.46
N LYS A 186 14.12 -17.03 16.09
CA LYS A 186 15.23 -17.96 15.89
C LYS A 186 14.86 -19.39 16.23
N GLU A 187 14.23 -19.61 17.38
CA GLU A 187 13.84 -20.94 17.86
C GLU A 187 12.83 -21.62 16.93
N HIS A 188 11.92 -20.84 16.35
CA HIS A 188 10.83 -21.35 15.51
C HIS A 188 11.07 -21.22 13.99
N GLY A 189 12.27 -20.86 13.56
CA GLY A 189 12.60 -20.74 12.13
C GLY A 189 11.83 -19.65 11.42
N ILE A 190 11.51 -18.55 12.13
CA ILE A 190 10.93 -17.32 11.59
C ILE A 190 12.08 -16.38 11.24
N GLU A 191 12.02 -15.80 10.04
CA GLU A 191 13.18 -15.11 9.46
C GLU A 191 13.32 -13.68 9.93
N ALA A 192 12.21 -13.03 10.36
CA ALA A 192 12.26 -11.62 10.74
C ALA A 192 11.28 -11.24 11.85
N VAL A 193 11.52 -10.10 12.48
CA VAL A 193 10.65 -9.46 13.49
C VAL A 193 10.45 -8.00 13.14
N LEU A 194 9.19 -7.58 13.13
CA LEU A 194 8.77 -6.18 13.02
C LEU A 194 8.41 -5.64 14.42
N ALA A 195 8.70 -4.39 14.70
CA ALA A 195 8.18 -3.71 15.89
C ALA A 195 7.60 -2.35 15.52
N GLU A 196 6.33 -2.16 15.81
CA GLU A 196 5.70 -0.84 15.76
C GLU A 196 5.92 -0.11 17.07
N GLY A 197 6.01 1.22 17.04
CA GLY A 197 6.17 2.02 18.24
C GLY A 197 7.61 2.18 18.75
N TRP A 198 8.62 1.77 17.97
CA TRP A 198 10.03 1.86 18.39
C TRP A 198 10.58 3.30 18.45
N ASN A 199 10.01 4.19 17.63
CA ASN A 199 10.47 5.55 17.37
C ASN A 199 9.55 6.59 18.01
N LYS A 200 10.05 7.80 18.21
CA LYS A 200 9.29 8.92 18.77
C LYS A 200 8.17 9.39 17.84
N GLY A 201 7.08 9.90 18.43
CA GLY A 201 5.98 10.56 17.73
C GLY A 201 4.61 9.89 17.90
N TRP A 202 4.52 8.77 18.57
CA TRP A 202 3.27 8.03 18.75
C TRP A 202 2.29 8.66 19.74
N GLU A 203 2.73 9.67 20.51
CA GLU A 203 1.88 10.36 21.48
C GLU A 203 0.77 11.17 20.81
N ASP A 204 1.00 11.66 19.60
CA ASP A 204 0.03 12.52 18.88
C ASP A 204 -0.23 12.15 17.43
N TRP A 205 0.52 11.19 16.86
CA TRP A 205 0.39 10.68 15.50
C TRP A 205 0.57 11.76 14.39
N ARG A 206 1.23 12.89 14.69
CA ARG A 206 1.40 14.00 13.73
C ARG A 206 2.82 14.16 13.20
N SER A 207 3.80 13.81 14.02
CA SER A 207 5.21 14.00 13.73
C SER A 207 6.01 12.81 14.22
N PHE A 208 6.20 11.85 13.33
CA PHE A 208 7.06 10.70 13.62
C PHE A 208 8.51 11.03 13.27
N SER A 209 9.43 10.65 14.16
CA SER A 209 10.84 10.56 13.80
C SER A 209 11.11 9.19 13.16
N PHE A 210 11.86 9.15 12.07
CA PHE A 210 12.23 7.90 11.40
C PHE A 210 13.65 7.45 11.74
N THR A 211 14.32 8.16 12.67
CA THR A 211 15.73 7.92 13.06
C THR A 211 15.94 8.00 14.57
N GLU A 212 14.97 8.52 15.34
CA GLU A 212 15.09 8.67 16.78
C GLU A 212 14.26 7.62 17.54
N PRO A 213 14.89 6.60 18.15
CA PRO A 213 14.18 5.64 19.00
C PRO A 213 13.72 6.27 20.32
N TYR A 214 12.74 5.65 20.96
CA TYR A 214 12.47 5.89 22.36
C TYR A 214 13.63 5.44 23.24
N SER A 215 13.74 5.96 24.46
CA SER A 215 14.88 5.70 25.37
C SER A 215 14.97 4.25 25.87
N ASP A 216 13.92 3.47 25.75
CA ASP A 216 13.83 2.05 26.10
C ASP A 216 14.04 1.10 24.90
N TRP A 217 14.43 1.67 23.74
CA TRP A 217 14.78 0.95 22.53
C TRP A 217 16.26 1.15 22.15
N ASP A 218 17.09 0.13 22.33
CA ASP A 218 18.50 0.14 21.93
C ASP A 218 18.68 -0.51 20.54
N MET A 219 18.58 0.29 19.48
CA MET A 219 18.72 -0.17 18.10
C MET A 219 20.10 -0.81 17.85
N ASN A 220 21.16 -0.27 18.42
CA ASN A 220 22.53 -0.80 18.24
C ASN A 220 22.68 -2.20 18.85
N TYR A 221 22.14 -2.41 20.06
CA TYR A 221 22.13 -3.72 20.69
C TYR A 221 21.30 -4.71 19.88
N LEU A 222 20.09 -4.33 19.51
CA LEU A 222 19.13 -5.19 18.79
C LEU A 222 19.64 -5.60 17.42
N SER A 223 20.27 -4.69 16.69
CA SER A 223 20.89 -4.97 15.37
C SER A 223 22.00 -6.03 15.49
N ARG A 224 22.90 -5.90 16.47
CA ARG A 224 23.94 -6.89 16.72
C ARG A 224 23.38 -8.24 17.16
N LEU A 225 22.35 -8.23 18.01
CA LEU A 225 21.66 -9.45 18.43
C LEU A 225 21.00 -10.16 17.25
N ALA A 226 20.23 -9.42 16.44
CA ALA A 226 19.56 -9.92 15.26
C ALA A 226 20.55 -10.58 14.29
N GLN A 227 21.69 -9.92 14.01
CA GLN A 227 22.77 -10.46 13.19
C GLN A 227 23.34 -11.75 13.80
N THR A 228 23.59 -11.78 15.11
CA THR A 228 24.12 -12.97 15.80
C THR A 228 23.14 -14.15 15.73
N LEU A 229 21.85 -13.89 15.82
CA LEU A 229 20.80 -14.92 15.73
C LEU A 229 20.51 -15.34 14.29
N GLY A 230 20.93 -14.56 13.29
CA GLY A 230 20.54 -14.75 11.88
C GLY A 230 19.04 -14.51 11.67
N VAL A 231 18.45 -13.55 12.41
CA VAL A 231 17.08 -13.09 12.27
C VAL A 231 17.11 -11.63 11.85
N GLN A 232 16.27 -11.22 10.91
CA GLN A 232 16.23 -9.83 10.45
C GLN A 232 15.30 -8.98 11.31
N ILE A 233 15.57 -7.68 11.35
CA ILE A 233 14.62 -6.67 11.83
C ILE A 233 13.94 -6.07 10.60
N ILE A 234 12.62 -5.96 10.63
CA ILE A 234 11.86 -5.16 9.69
C ILE A 234 11.62 -3.80 10.32
N GLY A 235 12.05 -2.75 9.63
CA GLY A 235 11.80 -1.37 10.04
C GLY A 235 10.33 -1.01 9.93
N HIS A 236 9.88 -0.05 10.72
CA HIS A 236 8.52 0.49 10.64
C HIS A 236 8.57 2.01 10.55
N ASN A 237 7.99 2.54 9.47
CA ASN A 237 7.89 3.98 9.20
C ASN A 237 6.40 4.35 9.10
N GLU A 238 5.76 4.60 10.27
CA GLU A 238 4.40 5.16 10.30
C GLU A 238 4.47 6.67 10.03
N THR A 239 3.57 7.16 9.21
CA THR A 239 3.49 8.58 8.85
C THR A 239 2.28 9.31 9.44
N GLY A 240 1.28 8.58 9.95
CA GLY A 240 -0.01 9.15 10.34
C GLY A 240 -0.69 9.88 9.18
N GLY A 241 -0.37 9.49 7.94
CA GLY A 241 -0.81 10.15 6.72
C GLY A 241 -0.01 11.39 6.33
N ASN A 242 1.08 11.74 7.05
CA ASN A 242 1.93 12.88 6.70
C ASN A 242 3.03 12.47 5.70
N ALA A 243 2.62 12.14 4.49
CA ALA A 243 3.48 11.72 3.40
C ALA A 243 4.46 12.83 2.95
N ALA A 244 4.09 14.11 3.09
CA ALA A 244 4.94 15.23 2.72
C ALA A 244 6.23 15.28 3.56
N ASP A 245 6.09 15.19 4.87
CA ASP A 245 7.25 15.23 5.77
C ASP A 245 8.10 13.98 5.58
N TYR A 246 7.48 12.80 5.42
CA TYR A 246 8.20 11.56 5.12
C TYR A 246 9.03 11.67 3.83
N GLU A 247 8.48 12.27 2.77
CA GLU A 247 9.21 12.47 1.51
C GLU A 247 10.47 13.34 1.65
N THR A 248 10.49 14.26 2.61
CA THR A 248 11.65 15.14 2.82
C THR A 248 12.81 14.44 3.51
N VAL A 249 12.55 13.34 4.22
CA VAL A 249 13.53 12.60 5.03
C VAL A 249 13.74 11.15 4.56
N LEU A 250 13.23 10.78 3.39
CA LEU A 250 13.32 9.39 2.88
C LEU A 250 14.76 8.87 2.84
N ASP A 251 15.68 9.65 2.29
CA ASP A 251 17.08 9.25 2.17
C ASP A 251 17.72 9.08 3.56
N GLU A 252 17.43 9.97 4.51
CA GLU A 252 17.91 9.88 5.90
C GLU A 252 17.33 8.65 6.62
N ALA A 253 16.02 8.43 6.50
CA ALA A 253 15.34 7.29 7.10
C ALA A 253 15.89 5.95 6.58
N TYR A 254 16.10 5.85 5.26
CA TYR A 254 16.63 4.61 4.67
C TYR A 254 18.11 4.39 4.98
N ALA A 255 18.91 5.46 5.00
CA ALA A 255 20.31 5.38 5.44
C ALA A 255 20.42 4.88 6.89
N TYR A 256 19.58 5.40 7.80
CA TYR A 256 19.51 4.95 9.19
C TYR A 256 19.18 3.45 9.29
N HIS A 257 18.17 2.98 8.57
CA HIS A 257 17.82 1.56 8.58
C HIS A 257 18.96 0.70 8.03
N LEU A 258 19.56 1.11 6.92
CA LEU A 258 20.68 0.37 6.32
C LEU A 258 21.91 0.30 7.23
N GLU A 259 22.24 1.38 7.96
CA GLU A 259 23.32 1.41 8.96
C GLU A 259 23.13 0.34 10.05
N HIS A 260 21.87 0.02 10.36
CA HIS A 260 21.50 -1.01 11.33
C HIS A 260 21.25 -2.38 10.71
N GLY A 261 21.59 -2.59 9.41
CA GLY A 261 21.42 -3.85 8.71
C GLY A 261 19.95 -4.22 8.45
N ILE A 262 19.06 -3.23 8.38
CA ILE A 262 17.65 -3.40 8.11
C ILE A 262 17.40 -3.23 6.60
N HIS A 263 16.94 -4.29 5.94
CA HIS A 263 16.71 -4.35 4.49
C HIS A 263 15.25 -4.53 4.08
N ALA A 264 14.34 -4.43 5.01
CA ALA A 264 12.90 -4.42 4.77
C ALA A 264 12.22 -3.42 5.69
N ILE A 265 11.25 -2.68 5.17
CA ILE A 265 10.51 -1.65 5.90
C ILE A 265 9.03 -1.77 5.61
N LYS A 266 8.21 -1.80 6.68
CA LYS A 266 6.78 -1.54 6.63
C LYS A 266 6.58 -0.02 6.62
N THR A 267 5.83 0.50 5.64
CA THR A 267 5.39 1.91 5.61
C THR A 267 3.92 2.01 5.94
N GLY A 268 3.52 2.91 6.84
CA GLY A 268 2.14 3.10 7.28
C GLY A 268 1.62 4.52 6.99
N TYR A 269 0.32 4.61 6.70
CA TYR A 269 -0.38 5.86 6.38
C TYR A 269 -1.76 5.89 7.00
N VAL A 270 -1.86 5.58 8.28
CA VAL A 270 -3.15 5.47 9.01
C VAL A 270 -3.92 6.79 8.97
N SER A 271 -4.47 7.12 7.81
CA SER A 271 -5.32 8.28 7.58
C SER A 271 -6.13 8.12 6.29
N PRO A 272 -7.42 8.44 6.25
CA PRO A 272 -8.22 8.42 5.02
C PRO A 272 -7.79 9.50 4.01
N ILE A 273 -7.15 10.56 4.48
CA ILE A 273 -6.62 11.67 3.69
C ILE A 273 -5.17 11.85 4.07
N ILE A 274 -4.28 11.74 3.09
CA ILE A 274 -2.85 11.94 3.30
C ILE A 274 -2.44 13.37 2.96
N ARG A 275 -1.49 13.91 3.71
CA ARG A 275 -0.85 15.18 3.41
C ARG A 275 0.37 14.92 2.53
N THR A 276 0.29 15.29 1.27
CA THR A 276 1.38 15.23 0.29
C THR A 276 2.02 16.60 0.09
N LEU A 277 3.07 16.68 -0.71
CA LEU A 277 3.66 17.97 -1.12
C LEU A 277 2.68 18.84 -1.92
N ASP A 278 1.63 18.25 -2.49
CA ASP A 278 0.55 18.94 -3.19
C ASP A 278 -0.64 19.32 -2.27
N GLY A 279 -0.51 19.16 -0.96
CA GLY A 279 -1.56 19.39 0.04
C GLY A 279 -2.31 18.13 0.47
N LEU A 280 -3.51 18.29 1.02
CA LEU A 280 -4.37 17.18 1.44
C LEU A 280 -4.91 16.43 0.22
N GLN A 281 -4.71 15.11 0.17
CA GLN A 281 -5.10 14.28 -0.98
C GLN A 281 -5.60 12.91 -0.52
N LEU A 282 -6.34 12.23 -1.39
CA LEU A 282 -6.65 10.81 -1.21
C LEU A 282 -5.41 9.98 -1.58
N ASN A 283 -5.14 8.91 -0.83
CA ASN A 283 -4.03 7.99 -1.10
C ASN A 283 -4.07 7.43 -2.53
N LYS A 284 -5.26 7.17 -3.07
CA LYS A 284 -5.51 6.68 -4.43
C LYS A 284 -5.65 7.79 -5.50
N GLY A 285 -5.47 9.06 -5.13
CA GLY A 285 -5.35 10.18 -6.06
C GLY A 285 -3.97 10.23 -6.73
N GLN A 286 -3.81 11.06 -7.76
CA GLN A 286 -2.55 11.17 -8.51
C GLN A 286 -1.35 11.49 -7.61
N SER A 287 -1.50 12.41 -6.64
CA SER A 287 -0.42 12.79 -5.74
C SER A 287 -0.04 11.64 -4.79
N GLY A 288 -1.02 10.87 -4.29
CA GLY A 288 -0.76 9.68 -3.48
C GLY A 288 -0.02 8.59 -4.28
N VAL A 289 -0.46 8.33 -5.51
CA VAL A 289 0.22 7.38 -6.42
C VAL A 289 1.68 7.76 -6.66
N ARG A 290 1.97 9.04 -6.87
CA ARG A 290 3.34 9.57 -7.01
C ARG A 290 4.16 9.32 -5.76
N HIS A 291 3.57 9.55 -4.58
CA HIS A 291 4.22 9.34 -3.30
C HIS A 291 4.64 7.89 -3.11
N TYR A 292 3.71 6.93 -3.25
CA TYR A 292 4.02 5.51 -3.10
C TYR A 292 5.11 5.04 -4.07
N ARG A 293 5.07 5.51 -5.32
CA ARG A 293 6.10 5.20 -6.30
C ARG A 293 7.46 5.76 -5.87
N LYS A 294 7.52 7.01 -5.39
CA LYS A 294 8.76 7.64 -4.90
C LYS A 294 9.37 6.86 -3.73
N VAL A 295 8.55 6.42 -2.79
CA VAL A 295 8.97 5.58 -1.65
C VAL A 295 9.67 4.31 -2.13
N ILE A 296 9.05 3.57 -3.06
CA ILE A 296 9.56 2.31 -3.61
C ILE A 296 10.85 2.53 -4.41
N GLU A 297 10.87 3.54 -5.27
CA GLU A 297 12.03 3.89 -6.11
C GLU A 297 13.23 4.36 -5.27
N THR A 298 12.97 5.09 -4.19
CA THR A 298 14.03 5.52 -3.26
C THR A 298 14.54 4.33 -2.46
N ALA A 299 13.67 3.49 -1.93
CA ALA A 299 14.04 2.27 -1.20
C ALA A 299 14.93 1.33 -2.02
N ALA A 300 14.67 1.21 -3.34
CA ALA A 300 15.48 0.39 -4.24
C ALA A 300 16.96 0.85 -4.27
N LYS A 301 17.23 2.15 -4.18
CA LYS A 301 18.60 2.70 -4.15
C LYS A 301 19.37 2.28 -2.89
N TYR A 302 18.67 2.01 -1.80
CA TYR A 302 19.21 1.57 -0.51
C TYR A 302 19.14 0.06 -0.33
N HIS A 303 18.74 -0.71 -1.36
CA HIS A 303 18.52 -2.16 -1.28
C HIS A 303 17.54 -2.53 -0.14
N ILE A 304 16.42 -1.80 -0.06
CA ILE A 304 15.37 -1.99 0.93
C ILE A 304 14.11 -2.50 0.23
N CYS A 305 13.56 -3.58 0.76
CA CYS A 305 12.23 -4.09 0.41
C CYS A 305 11.14 -3.30 1.14
N ILE A 306 10.00 -3.10 0.50
CA ILE A 306 8.87 -2.37 1.06
C ILE A 306 7.67 -3.29 1.23
N ASP A 307 7.08 -3.24 2.43
CA ASP A 307 5.74 -3.68 2.76
C ASP A 307 4.87 -2.42 2.92
N ASN A 308 4.03 -2.15 1.94
CA ASN A 308 3.30 -0.88 1.83
C ASN A 308 1.88 -1.02 2.38
N HIS A 309 1.57 -0.36 3.50
CA HIS A 309 0.25 -0.33 4.12
C HIS A 309 -0.59 0.85 3.60
N GLU A 310 -1.93 0.74 3.70
CA GLU A 310 -2.92 1.68 3.14
C GLU A 310 -2.61 2.07 1.68
N PRO A 311 -2.26 1.11 0.83
CA PRO A 311 -1.71 1.38 -0.50
C PRO A 311 -2.76 1.81 -1.50
N VAL A 312 -2.30 2.13 -2.70
CA VAL A 312 -3.12 1.99 -3.92
C VAL A 312 -3.21 0.50 -4.26
N MET A 313 -4.36 0.02 -4.76
CA MET A 313 -4.51 -1.38 -5.19
C MET A 313 -3.39 -1.80 -6.14
N PRO A 314 -2.87 -3.04 -6.01
CA PRO A 314 -1.78 -3.52 -6.84
C PRO A 314 -2.11 -3.45 -8.34
N THR A 315 -1.26 -2.79 -9.11
CA THR A 315 -1.39 -2.64 -10.57
C THR A 315 -0.21 -3.26 -11.35
N GLY A 316 0.53 -4.15 -10.68
CA GLY A 316 1.65 -4.88 -11.29
C GLY A 316 3.00 -4.18 -11.18
N LEU A 317 3.11 -3.11 -10.41
CA LEU A 317 4.32 -2.30 -10.25
C LEU A 317 5.52 -3.12 -9.74
N GLN A 318 5.29 -4.21 -9.01
CA GLN A 318 6.32 -5.13 -8.53
C GLN A 318 7.10 -5.84 -9.66
N ARG A 319 6.62 -5.83 -10.90
CA ARG A 319 7.42 -6.28 -12.05
C ARG A 319 8.57 -5.31 -12.34
N THR A 320 8.31 -4.02 -12.25
CA THR A 320 9.29 -2.95 -12.51
C THR A 320 10.19 -2.72 -11.29
N TRP A 321 9.59 -2.80 -10.10
CA TRP A 321 10.21 -2.56 -8.81
C TRP A 321 9.96 -3.76 -7.88
N PRO A 322 10.70 -4.88 -8.04
CA PRO A 322 10.46 -6.10 -7.26
C PRO A 322 10.77 -5.97 -5.76
N ASN A 323 11.37 -4.88 -5.33
CA ASN A 323 11.49 -4.52 -3.92
C ASN A 323 10.17 -4.08 -3.27
N LEU A 324 9.11 -3.83 -4.04
CA LEU A 324 7.74 -3.79 -3.53
C LEU A 324 7.28 -5.23 -3.28
N MET A 325 7.52 -5.72 -2.06
CA MET A 325 7.29 -7.12 -1.70
C MET A 325 5.81 -7.41 -1.43
N THR A 326 5.20 -6.58 -0.61
CA THR A 326 3.81 -6.76 -0.17
C THR A 326 3.09 -5.42 -0.05
N GLN A 327 1.76 -5.52 -0.06
CA GLN A 327 0.86 -4.39 0.12
C GLN A 327 -0.35 -4.86 0.93
N GLU A 328 -0.69 -4.15 2.00
CA GLU A 328 -1.91 -4.40 2.74
C GLU A 328 -3.08 -3.65 2.09
N GLY A 329 -3.87 -4.34 1.31
CA GLY A 329 -5.04 -3.78 0.61
C GLY A 329 -6.32 -4.58 0.85
N VAL A 330 -6.44 -5.26 2.00
CA VAL A 330 -7.59 -6.09 2.37
C VAL A 330 -7.88 -5.96 3.86
N ARG A 331 -9.12 -6.29 4.25
CA ARG A 331 -9.51 -6.36 5.67
C ARG A 331 -8.82 -7.55 6.33
N GLY A 332 -7.80 -7.27 7.14
CA GLY A 332 -7.02 -8.25 7.89
C GLY A 332 -7.68 -8.68 9.20
N GLN A 333 -7.03 -9.64 9.89
CA GLN A 333 -7.52 -10.17 11.18
C GLN A 333 -7.48 -9.14 12.32
N GLU A 334 -6.70 -8.09 12.21
CA GLU A 334 -6.64 -7.02 13.23
C GLU A 334 -8.00 -6.37 13.47
N TRP A 335 -8.89 -6.36 12.45
CA TRP A 335 -10.26 -5.90 12.57
C TRP A 335 -11.08 -6.68 13.60
N ASN A 336 -10.65 -7.88 13.96
CA ASN A 336 -11.27 -8.66 15.03
C ASN A 336 -11.08 -8.01 16.41
N ALA A 337 -10.06 -7.16 16.60
CA ALA A 337 -9.86 -6.41 17.84
C ALA A 337 -10.98 -5.37 18.07
N TRP A 338 -11.62 -4.90 17.01
CA TRP A 338 -12.65 -3.84 17.06
C TRP A 338 -14.06 -4.33 16.69
N SER A 339 -14.17 -5.48 16.05
CA SER A 339 -15.48 -6.05 15.71
C SER A 339 -16.12 -6.68 16.95
N LYS A 340 -17.37 -6.30 17.21
CA LYS A 340 -18.22 -6.89 18.26
C LYS A 340 -19.03 -8.05 17.68
#